data_4057f7defab6de64854164cb4bbe7dbb
#
_entry.id   4057f7defab6de64854164cb4bbe7dbb
#
_cell.length_a   1.000
_cell.length_b   1.000
_cell.length_c   1.000
_cell.angle_alpha   90.00
_cell.angle_beta   90.00
_cell.angle_gamma   90.00
#
_symmetry.space_group_name_H-M   'P 1'
#
loop_
_entity.id
_entity.type
_entity.pdbx_description
1 polymer ?
#
loop_
_entity_poly.entity_id
_entity_poly.type
_entity_poly.pdbx_seq_one_letter_code
_entity_poly.pdbx_strand_id
1 'polypeptide(L)'
;AANVFWVALFLGELIFASFIVPSMPASAFIPTPTVDLLVTPTGTISAEMAATIEARPLPQSEDFSEGCIPSQLIIDSPVPGENLNGIVDLVGTVDIPKFGFYKFEVSPIGEENWSTVYAGRDVIHDDILGRLDTGELIPGDYQLRLVLTDNLGEALEPCVVQVRVIGQEE
;
A
#
# COMPACT_ATOMS: atom_id res chain seq x y z
N ALA A 1 -57.24 -9.67 9.75
CA ALA A 1 -55.98 -9.78 10.51
C ALA A 1 -54.76 -9.30 9.67
N ALA A 2 -54.71 -9.52 8.34
CA ALA A 2 -53.59 -9.11 7.50
C ALA A 2 -53.39 -7.59 7.39
N ASN A 3 -54.46 -6.83 7.30
CA ASN A 3 -54.40 -5.38 7.12
C ASN A 3 -53.86 -4.62 8.35
N VAL A 4 -54.04 -5.16 9.55
CA VAL A 4 -53.51 -4.54 10.79
C VAL A 4 -52.00 -4.70 10.88
N PHE A 5 -51.48 -5.83 10.36
CA PHE A 5 -50.05 -6.11 10.35
C PHE A 5 -49.26 -5.16 9.42
N TRP A 6 -49.80 -4.87 8.25
CA TRP A 6 -49.20 -3.93 7.30
C TRP A 6 -49.18 -2.49 7.81
N VAL A 7 -50.26 -2.05 8.45
CA VAL A 7 -50.35 -0.68 9.05
C VAL A 7 -49.34 -0.53 10.19
N ALA A 8 -49.12 -1.57 10.99
CA ALA A 8 -48.12 -1.54 12.08
C ALA A 8 -46.69 -1.48 11.54
N LEU A 9 -46.39 -2.15 10.42
CA LEU A 9 -45.08 -2.13 9.75
C LEU A 9 -44.79 -0.71 9.19
N PHE A 10 -45.76 -0.08 8.52
CA PHE A 10 -45.59 1.28 7.98
C PHE A 10 -45.43 2.33 9.08
N LEU A 11 -46.15 2.20 10.19
CA LEU A 11 -46.00 3.11 11.35
C LEU A 11 -44.63 2.93 12.03
N GLY A 12 -44.10 1.73 12.07
CA GLY A 12 -42.76 1.43 12.61
C GLY A 12 -41.63 2.11 11.80
N GLU A 13 -41.72 2.08 10.47
CA GLU A 13 -40.74 2.75 9.60
C GLU A 13 -40.78 4.27 9.72
N LEU A 14 -41.99 4.87 9.84
CA LEU A 14 -42.15 6.32 10.02
C LEU A 14 -41.56 6.82 11.35
N ILE A 15 -41.70 6.04 12.42
CA ILE A 15 -41.11 6.38 13.73
C ILE A 15 -39.57 6.22 13.69
N PHE A 16 -39.06 5.20 12.99
CA PHE A 16 -37.61 4.95 12.88
C PHE A 16 -36.93 6.07 12.07
N ALA A 17 -37.56 6.55 10.99
CA ALA A 17 -37.00 7.63 10.17
C ALA A 17 -36.96 8.98 10.92
N SER A 18 -37.85 9.20 11.91
CA SER A 18 -37.87 10.45 12.67
C SER A 18 -36.83 10.53 13.80
N PHE A 19 -36.28 9.38 14.24
CA PHE A 19 -35.35 9.37 15.36
C PHE A 19 -33.88 9.24 14.95
N ILE A 20 -33.57 8.95 13.68
CA ILE A 20 -32.20 8.74 13.19
C ILE A 20 -31.81 9.78 12.14
N VAL A 21 -32.17 11.04 12.34
CA VAL A 21 -31.48 12.14 11.67
C VAL A 21 -30.40 12.62 12.63
N PRO A 22 -29.13 12.21 12.47
CA PRO A 22 -28.06 12.86 13.21
C PRO A 22 -28.04 14.31 12.78
N SER A 23 -28.22 15.22 13.73
CA SER A 23 -27.94 16.63 13.52
C SER A 23 -26.48 16.76 13.12
N MET A 24 -26.21 16.94 11.82
CA MET A 24 -24.87 17.25 11.35
C MET A 24 -24.42 18.54 12.03
N PRO A 25 -23.28 18.55 12.74
CA PRO A 25 -22.73 19.80 13.24
C PRO A 25 -22.44 20.70 12.03
N ALA A 26 -22.88 21.96 12.12
CA ALA A 26 -22.57 22.97 11.12
C ALA A 26 -21.09 22.94 10.84
N SER A 27 -20.73 22.78 9.56
CA SER A 27 -19.33 22.73 9.09
C SER A 27 -18.60 23.94 9.67
N ALA A 28 -17.66 23.67 10.57
CA ALA A 28 -16.74 24.71 11.03
C ALA A 28 -15.94 25.16 9.81
N PHE A 29 -16.11 26.42 9.41
CA PHE A 29 -15.26 27.05 8.42
C PHE A 29 -13.82 27.01 8.95
N ILE A 30 -13.00 26.15 8.39
CA ILE A 30 -11.56 26.18 8.60
C ILE A 30 -11.05 27.36 7.78
N PRO A 31 -10.55 28.45 8.40
CA PRO A 31 -9.96 29.54 7.63
C PRO A 31 -8.76 28.98 6.87
N THR A 32 -8.83 29.05 5.53
CA THR A 32 -7.68 28.75 4.66
C THR A 32 -6.57 29.75 5.04
N PRO A 33 -5.36 29.31 5.43
CA PRO A 33 -4.27 30.23 5.66
C PRO A 33 -3.92 30.90 4.34
N THR A 34 -4.16 32.20 4.25
CA THR A 34 -3.69 33.02 3.11
C THR A 34 -2.19 33.15 3.25
N VAL A 35 -1.46 32.43 2.43
CA VAL A 35 0.01 32.60 2.32
C VAL A 35 0.24 33.92 1.60
N ASP A 36 0.78 34.92 2.33
CA ASP A 36 1.18 36.19 1.76
C ASP A 36 2.48 35.98 0.97
N LEU A 37 2.37 35.85 -0.34
CA LEU A 37 3.49 35.59 -1.28
C LEU A 37 4.39 36.81 -1.51
N LEU A 38 4.23 37.92 -0.77
CA LEU A 38 4.97 39.16 -0.96
C LEU A 38 6.12 39.38 0.05
N VAL A 39 6.39 38.42 0.91
CA VAL A 39 7.60 38.48 1.74
C VAL A 39 8.72 37.71 1.05
N THR A 40 9.51 38.38 0.26
CA THR A 40 10.81 37.87 -0.22
C THR A 40 11.75 37.82 0.99
N PRO A 41 12.12 36.66 1.55
CA PRO A 41 13.14 36.60 2.56
C PRO A 41 14.50 36.84 1.87
N THR A 42 15.01 38.07 1.97
CA THR A 42 16.43 38.34 1.68
C THR A 42 17.23 37.80 2.88
N GLY A 43 17.30 36.48 2.99
CA GLY A 43 18.19 35.79 3.92
C GLY A 43 19.52 35.58 3.22
N THR A 44 20.53 36.35 3.57
CA THR A 44 21.92 36.05 3.22
C THR A 44 22.27 34.71 3.86
N ILE A 45 22.33 33.64 3.07
CA ILE A 45 22.77 32.31 3.54
C ILE A 45 24.26 32.46 3.80
N SER A 46 24.67 32.39 5.09
CA SER A 46 26.09 32.35 5.40
C SER A 46 26.70 31.07 4.85
N ALA A 47 27.93 31.15 4.33
CA ALA A 47 28.65 30.02 3.74
C ALA A 47 28.78 28.80 4.69
N GLU A 48 28.61 29.03 5.99
CA GLU A 48 28.64 27.99 7.02
C GLU A 48 27.37 27.13 7.07
N MET A 49 26.22 27.67 6.64
CA MET A 49 24.96 26.91 6.54
C MET A 49 24.88 26.08 5.24
N ALA A 50 25.60 26.46 4.19
CA ALA A 50 25.67 25.73 2.94
C ALA A 50 26.45 24.41 3.07
N ALA A 51 27.44 24.34 3.99
CA ALA A 51 28.24 23.14 4.24
C ALA A 51 27.48 22.04 4.98
N THR A 52 26.36 22.36 5.64
CA THR A 52 25.56 21.37 6.42
C THR A 52 24.51 20.65 5.55
N ILE A 53 24.24 21.12 4.34
CA ILE A 53 23.24 20.52 3.42
C ILE A 53 23.84 19.38 2.60
N GLU A 54 25.15 19.30 2.44
CA GLU A 54 25.82 18.26 1.63
C GLU A 54 26.02 16.91 2.34
N ALA A 55 25.68 16.78 3.60
CA ALA A 55 25.95 15.56 4.37
C ALA A 55 24.67 14.81 4.83
N ARG A 56 23.53 15.01 4.16
CA ARG A 56 22.42 14.11 4.38
C ARG A 56 22.66 12.87 3.50
N PRO A 57 22.97 11.70 4.10
CA PRO A 57 23.01 10.48 3.33
C PRO A 57 21.67 10.34 2.60
N LEU A 58 21.70 10.14 1.30
CA LEU A 58 20.55 9.65 0.58
C LEU A 58 20.08 8.40 1.33
N PRO A 59 18.78 8.20 1.59
CA PRO A 59 18.30 6.99 2.21
C PRO A 59 18.86 5.81 1.43
N GLN A 60 19.66 5.02 2.12
CA GLN A 60 20.25 3.83 1.51
C GLN A 60 19.09 2.88 1.22
N SER A 61 19.15 2.17 0.12
CA SER A 61 18.11 1.26 -0.40
C SER A 61 17.71 0.12 0.56
N GLU A 62 18.31 0.05 1.74
CA GLU A 62 18.00 -0.91 2.80
C GLU A 62 16.70 -0.60 3.55
N ASP A 63 16.22 0.65 3.49
CA ASP A 63 14.99 1.09 4.20
C ASP A 63 13.68 0.73 3.46
N PHE A 64 13.76 0.14 2.26
CA PHE A 64 12.59 -0.16 1.43
C PHE A 64 12.19 -1.63 1.39
N SER A 65 12.89 -2.51 2.14
CA SER A 65 12.56 -3.93 2.26
C SER A 65 12.53 -4.37 3.72
N GLU A 66 11.45 -5.03 4.13
CA GLU A 66 11.23 -5.53 5.49
C GLU A 66 10.85 -7.01 5.47
N GLY A 67 11.19 -7.75 6.52
CA GLY A 67 10.73 -9.12 6.74
C GLY A 67 11.37 -10.17 5.81
N CYS A 68 12.32 -9.80 4.93
CA CYS A 68 12.93 -10.72 3.99
C CYS A 68 13.99 -11.60 4.68
N ILE A 69 13.97 -12.90 4.38
CA ILE A 69 14.90 -13.90 4.92
C ILE A 69 15.76 -14.43 3.78
N PRO A 70 17.06 -14.12 3.73
CA PRO A 70 17.94 -14.57 2.65
C PRO A 70 17.84 -16.08 2.41
N SER A 71 17.77 -16.48 1.14
CA SER A 71 17.66 -17.88 0.67
C SER A 71 16.40 -18.64 1.08
N GLN A 72 15.44 -17.99 1.75
CA GLN A 72 14.18 -18.62 2.17
C GLN A 72 12.96 -17.85 1.73
N LEU A 73 12.95 -16.53 1.96
CA LEU A 73 11.85 -15.64 1.66
C LEU A 73 12.43 -14.31 1.18
N ILE A 74 12.60 -14.15 -0.13
CA ILE A 74 13.19 -12.94 -0.70
C ILE A 74 12.53 -12.59 -2.02
N ILE A 75 12.43 -11.30 -2.29
CA ILE A 75 12.07 -10.72 -3.58
C ILE A 75 13.37 -10.15 -4.18
N ASP A 76 13.83 -10.72 -5.28
CA ASP A 76 15.04 -10.28 -5.99
C ASP A 76 14.70 -9.25 -7.07
N SER A 77 13.51 -9.36 -7.68
CA SER A 77 12.95 -8.38 -8.62
C SER A 77 11.44 -8.28 -8.41
N PRO A 78 10.91 -7.05 -8.37
CA PRO A 78 11.59 -5.76 -8.51
C PRO A 78 12.44 -5.41 -7.29
N VAL A 79 13.50 -4.61 -7.52
CA VAL A 79 14.31 -4.10 -6.42
C VAL A 79 13.62 -2.92 -5.71
N PRO A 80 13.96 -2.65 -4.44
CA PRO A 80 13.39 -1.53 -3.70
C PRO A 80 13.55 -0.20 -4.43
N GLY A 81 12.45 0.55 -4.57
CA GLY A 81 12.39 1.85 -5.25
C GLY A 81 12.36 1.79 -6.78
N GLU A 82 12.24 0.61 -7.37
CA GLU A 82 12.19 0.44 -8.82
C GLU A 82 10.91 1.03 -9.42
N ASN A 83 11.05 1.64 -10.62
CA ASN A 83 9.93 2.12 -11.42
C ASN A 83 9.41 0.98 -12.31
N LEU A 84 8.15 0.62 -12.11
CA LEU A 84 7.50 -0.47 -12.83
C LEU A 84 6.58 0.05 -13.93
N ASN A 85 6.62 -0.61 -15.10
CA ASN A 85 5.75 -0.32 -16.24
C ASN A 85 5.41 -1.59 -17.01
N GLY A 86 4.14 -1.75 -17.40
CA GLY A 86 3.67 -2.91 -18.15
C GLY A 86 3.64 -4.19 -17.34
N ILE A 87 3.97 -5.31 -17.96
CA ILE A 87 4.00 -6.62 -17.30
C ILE A 87 5.39 -6.86 -16.72
N VAL A 88 5.46 -7.02 -15.40
CA VAL A 88 6.70 -7.20 -14.64
C VAL A 88 6.76 -8.60 -14.07
N ASP A 89 7.87 -9.32 -14.31
CA ASP A 89 8.13 -10.61 -13.68
C ASP A 89 8.58 -10.38 -12.23
N LEU A 90 7.91 -11.05 -11.30
CA LEU A 90 8.27 -11.06 -9.89
C LEU A 90 9.21 -12.25 -9.67
N VAL A 91 10.48 -11.97 -9.39
CA VAL A 91 11.53 -12.99 -9.21
C VAL A 91 11.93 -13.06 -7.75
N GLY A 92 12.22 -14.27 -7.26
CA GLY A 92 12.67 -14.43 -5.89
C GLY A 92 12.80 -15.90 -5.46
N THR A 93 12.89 -16.09 -4.16
CA THR A 93 13.02 -17.41 -3.54
C THR A 93 11.93 -17.62 -2.50
N VAL A 94 11.30 -18.79 -2.53
CA VAL A 94 10.35 -19.29 -1.55
C VAL A 94 10.70 -20.73 -1.19
N ASP A 95 11.47 -20.90 -0.10
CA ASP A 95 11.90 -22.19 0.41
C ASP A 95 12.01 -22.19 1.95
N ILE A 96 10.99 -22.72 2.59
CA ILE A 96 10.97 -22.91 4.03
C ILE A 96 10.70 -24.37 4.39
N PRO A 97 11.17 -24.85 5.55
CA PRO A 97 10.75 -26.14 6.08
C PRO A 97 9.24 -26.23 6.21
N LYS A 98 8.64 -27.33 5.74
CA LYS A 98 7.19 -27.54 5.77
C LYS A 98 6.40 -26.52 4.94
N PHE A 99 6.94 -26.09 3.82
CA PHE A 99 6.30 -25.18 2.89
C PHE A 99 4.86 -25.62 2.56
N GLY A 100 3.93 -24.67 2.54
CA GLY A 100 2.52 -24.87 2.17
C GLY A 100 2.18 -24.17 0.86
N PHE A 101 2.20 -22.84 0.87
CA PHE A 101 1.98 -22.02 -0.31
C PHE A 101 2.55 -20.62 -0.10
N TYR A 102 2.70 -19.89 -1.19
CA TYR A 102 3.01 -18.46 -1.14
C TYR A 102 1.99 -17.65 -1.92
N LYS A 103 1.91 -16.36 -1.62
CA LYS A 103 1.15 -15.38 -2.40
C LYS A 103 1.88 -14.07 -2.48
N PHE A 104 1.75 -13.41 -3.64
CA PHE A 104 2.11 -12.03 -3.83
C PHE A 104 0.89 -11.13 -3.70
N GLU A 105 1.05 -10.03 -2.99
CA GLU A 105 0.02 -9.04 -2.81
C GLU A 105 0.58 -7.64 -3.03
N VAL A 106 -0.28 -6.73 -3.51
CA VAL A 106 0.05 -5.33 -3.76
C VAL A 106 -0.92 -4.43 -3.00
N SER A 107 -0.41 -3.31 -2.48
CA SER A 107 -1.21 -2.25 -1.87
C SER A 107 -0.59 -0.88 -2.12
N PRO A 108 -1.35 0.20 -2.32
CA PRO A 108 -0.82 1.56 -2.29
C PRO A 108 -0.13 1.85 -0.95
N ILE A 109 0.94 2.65 -0.95
CA ILE A 109 1.62 3.03 0.30
C ILE A 109 0.66 3.78 1.21
N GLY A 110 0.62 3.36 2.48
CA GLY A 110 -0.25 3.94 3.50
C GLY A 110 -1.66 3.35 3.56
N GLU A 111 -1.96 2.36 2.73
CA GLU A 111 -3.20 1.60 2.78
C GLU A 111 -2.93 0.17 3.26
N GLU A 112 -3.90 -0.41 3.98
CA GLU A 112 -3.84 -1.82 4.41
C GLU A 112 -4.74 -2.72 3.52
N ASN A 113 -5.12 -2.22 2.35
CA ASN A 113 -5.99 -2.93 1.42
C ASN A 113 -5.16 -3.73 0.40
N TRP A 114 -4.84 -4.96 0.75
CA TRP A 114 -3.99 -5.84 -0.03
C TRP A 114 -4.77 -6.61 -1.09
N SER A 115 -4.35 -6.48 -2.34
CA SER A 115 -4.87 -7.25 -3.48
C SER A 115 -3.89 -8.38 -3.83
N THR A 116 -4.38 -9.62 -3.88
CA THR A 116 -3.55 -10.75 -4.30
C THR A 116 -3.34 -10.74 -5.80
N VAL A 117 -2.08 -10.68 -6.21
CA VAL A 117 -1.65 -10.70 -7.63
C VAL A 117 -1.45 -12.13 -8.11
N TYR A 118 -0.81 -12.96 -7.29
CA TYR A 118 -0.47 -14.33 -7.62
C TYR A 118 -0.37 -15.21 -6.37
N ALA A 119 -0.62 -16.52 -6.55
CA ALA A 119 -0.38 -17.52 -5.51
C ALA A 119 0.15 -18.82 -6.13
N GLY A 120 1.12 -19.45 -5.47
CA GLY A 120 1.75 -20.69 -5.91
C GLY A 120 1.97 -21.67 -4.77
N ARG A 121 2.24 -22.95 -5.13
CA ARG A 121 2.45 -24.03 -4.16
C ARG A 121 3.77 -24.78 -4.37
N ASP A 122 4.60 -24.29 -5.26
CA ASP A 122 5.90 -24.88 -5.56
C ASP A 122 7.00 -24.11 -4.83
N VAL A 123 8.02 -24.84 -4.35
CA VAL A 123 9.26 -24.23 -3.87
C VAL A 123 10.00 -23.68 -5.07
N ILE A 124 10.44 -22.43 -5.00
CA ILE A 124 11.09 -21.71 -6.09
C ILE A 124 12.39 -21.10 -5.56
N HIS A 125 13.46 -21.17 -6.35
CA HIS A 125 14.76 -20.58 -6.05
C HIS A 125 15.21 -19.70 -7.21
N ASP A 126 15.44 -18.42 -6.95
CA ASP A 126 15.97 -17.44 -7.91
C ASP A 126 15.24 -17.49 -9.28
N ASP A 127 13.91 -17.66 -9.25
CA ASP A 127 13.10 -17.82 -10.47
C ASP A 127 11.79 -17.04 -10.35
N ILE A 128 10.98 -17.07 -11.41
CA ILE A 128 9.73 -16.32 -11.51
C ILE A 128 8.71 -16.89 -10.52
N LEU A 129 8.34 -16.06 -9.55
CA LEU A 129 7.28 -16.32 -8.57
C LEU A 129 5.88 -15.96 -9.10
N GLY A 130 5.81 -15.03 -10.04
CA GLY A 130 4.56 -14.57 -10.63
C GLY A 130 4.76 -13.36 -11.53
N ARG A 131 3.66 -12.78 -12.01
CA ARG A 131 3.66 -11.58 -12.84
C ARG A 131 2.71 -10.54 -12.31
N LEU A 132 3.13 -9.29 -12.35
CA LEU A 132 2.32 -8.11 -12.03
C LEU A 132 2.04 -7.34 -13.31
N ASP A 133 0.76 -7.16 -13.66
CA ASP A 133 0.36 -6.23 -14.70
C ASP A 133 0.11 -4.85 -14.08
N THR A 134 1.05 -3.93 -14.29
CA THR A 134 0.93 -2.56 -13.76
C THR A 134 -0.09 -1.72 -14.53
N GLY A 135 -0.54 -2.17 -15.70
CA GLY A 135 -1.60 -1.50 -16.46
C GLY A 135 -2.96 -1.49 -15.76
N GLU A 136 -3.17 -2.40 -14.81
CA GLU A 136 -4.37 -2.44 -13.97
C GLU A 136 -4.27 -1.54 -12.73
N LEU A 137 -3.09 -0.94 -12.47
CA LEU A 137 -2.81 -0.10 -11.31
C LEU A 137 -2.79 1.38 -11.69
N ILE A 138 -3.24 2.23 -10.78
CA ILE A 138 -3.10 3.69 -10.93
C ILE A 138 -1.64 4.07 -10.69
N PRO A 139 -1.00 4.94 -11.51
CA PRO A 139 0.36 5.38 -11.25
C PRO A 139 0.54 5.94 -9.84
N GLY A 140 1.60 5.51 -9.14
CA GLY A 140 1.83 5.87 -7.74
C GLY A 140 2.84 4.98 -7.04
N ASP A 141 2.99 5.20 -5.73
CA ASP A 141 3.88 4.41 -4.89
C ASP A 141 3.11 3.22 -4.26
N TYR A 142 3.68 2.03 -4.35
CA TYR A 142 3.10 0.77 -3.91
C TYR A 142 4.04 -0.01 -3.01
N GLN A 143 3.44 -0.89 -2.23
CA GLN A 143 4.13 -1.97 -1.51
C GLN A 143 3.77 -3.29 -2.16
N LEU A 144 4.77 -4.10 -2.48
CA LEU A 144 4.63 -5.51 -2.84
C LEU A 144 5.01 -6.34 -1.63
N ARG A 145 4.21 -7.35 -1.28
CA ARG A 145 4.58 -8.29 -0.24
C ARG A 145 4.47 -9.73 -0.71
N LEU A 146 5.49 -10.50 -0.34
CA LEU A 146 5.52 -11.94 -0.50
C LEU A 146 5.19 -12.59 0.85
N VAL A 147 4.07 -13.29 0.91
CA VAL A 147 3.59 -13.99 2.09
C VAL A 147 3.81 -15.48 1.90
N LEU A 148 4.55 -16.11 2.81
CA LEU A 148 4.71 -17.54 2.90
C LEU A 148 3.84 -18.12 4.01
N THR A 149 3.21 -19.25 3.72
CA THR A 149 2.42 -20.00 4.68
C THR A 149 2.91 -21.45 4.72
N ASP A 150 3.09 -21.99 5.91
CA ASP A 150 3.51 -23.38 6.07
C ASP A 150 2.35 -24.37 5.85
N ASN A 151 2.63 -25.66 5.91
CA ASN A 151 1.64 -26.71 5.70
C ASN A 151 0.65 -26.88 6.88
N LEU A 152 0.85 -26.14 7.98
CA LEU A 152 -0.07 -26.06 9.12
C LEU A 152 -0.99 -24.84 9.02
N GLY A 153 -0.76 -23.94 8.05
CA GLY A 153 -1.51 -22.73 7.84
C GLY A 153 -0.96 -21.53 8.63
N GLU A 154 0.25 -21.62 9.19
CA GLU A 154 0.90 -20.50 9.86
C GLU A 154 1.67 -19.64 8.82
N ALA A 155 1.36 -18.34 8.79
CA ALA A 155 2.07 -17.39 7.92
C ALA A 155 3.32 -16.86 8.60
N LEU A 156 4.41 -16.74 7.83
CA LEU A 156 5.63 -16.04 8.25
C LEU A 156 5.42 -14.53 8.15
N GLU A 157 6.32 -13.77 8.77
CA GLU A 157 6.41 -12.33 8.53
C GLU A 157 6.67 -12.09 7.03
N PRO A 158 5.87 -11.26 6.35
CA PRO A 158 5.98 -11.08 4.91
C PRO A 158 7.24 -10.30 4.53
N CYS A 159 7.88 -10.70 3.42
CA CYS A 159 8.91 -9.88 2.79
C CYS A 159 8.23 -8.76 1.99
N VAL A 160 8.51 -7.51 2.32
CA VAL A 160 7.88 -6.32 1.73
C VAL A 160 8.92 -5.49 0.98
N VAL A 161 8.57 -5.07 -0.24
CA VAL A 161 9.38 -4.19 -1.09
C VAL A 161 8.52 -3.02 -1.57
N GLN A 162 9.05 -1.81 -1.48
CA GLN A 162 8.38 -0.61 -2.02
C GLN A 162 8.81 -0.37 -3.46
N VAL A 163 7.85 -0.04 -4.31
CA VAL A 163 8.05 0.20 -5.74
C VAL A 163 7.21 1.37 -6.22
N ARG A 164 7.51 1.89 -7.40
CA ARG A 164 6.71 2.93 -8.05
C ARG A 164 6.13 2.45 -9.37
N VAL A 165 4.83 2.49 -9.52
CA VAL A 165 4.15 2.27 -10.80
C VAL A 165 4.14 3.59 -11.57
N ILE A 166 4.71 3.59 -12.77
CA ILE A 166 4.67 4.74 -13.69
C ILE A 166 3.63 4.50 -14.76
N GLY A 167 2.95 5.59 -15.21
CA GLY A 167 1.98 5.51 -16.29
C GLY A 167 2.63 5.09 -17.61
N GLN A 168 1.84 4.45 -18.47
CA GLN A 168 2.25 4.23 -19.86
C GLN A 168 2.23 5.59 -20.55
N GLU A 169 3.37 6.00 -21.12
CA GLU A 169 3.41 7.12 -22.03
C GLU A 169 2.75 6.66 -23.35
N GLU A 170 1.65 7.33 -23.73
CA GLU A 170 0.99 7.14 -25.04
C GLU A 170 1.83 7.76 -26.18
#